data_56e61bdc6dd3a5564e92233e462d1bf8
#
_entry.id   56e61bdc6dd3a5564e92233e462d1bf8
#
_cell.length_a   1.000
_cell.length_b   1.000
_cell.length_c   1.000
_cell.angle_alpha   90.00
_cell.angle_beta   90.00
_cell.angle_gamma   90.00
#
_symmetry.space_group_name_H-M   'P 1'
#
loop_
_entity.id
_entity.type
_entity.pdbx_description
1 polymer ?
#
loop_
_entity_poly.entity_id
_entity_poly.type
_entity_poly.pdbx_seq_one_letter_code
_entity_poly.pdbx_strand_id
1 'polypeptide(L)'
;MIESLLSVVGQRGVDALAFLLAFALTALMDSVFHDKLPHDHGREFAVNGALSKGKARGSGLIFVLCIALVSLAFLPFKVEYVIYTILLIASMLSGYFDDAAETAWNEYKKGIIDFAIAIVAGVTYLNFNGCGVNFLQWSFTLPYAVYLLLIVILIWTSINVVNCTDGVDGLSASVAVVTIGTYPVSYTHLTLPTICSV
;
A
#
# COMPACT_ATOMS: atom_id res chain seq x y z
N MET A 1 -2.28 -12.84 -23.05
CA MET A 1 -2.71 -11.42 -23.15
C MET A 1 -1.58 -10.46 -22.79
N ILE A 2 -0.94 -10.60 -21.62
CA ILE A 2 0.17 -9.71 -21.22
C ILE A 2 1.38 -9.88 -22.15
N GLU A 3 1.75 -11.08 -22.52
CA GLU A 3 2.88 -11.36 -23.43
C GLU A 3 2.68 -10.73 -24.81
N SER A 4 1.44 -10.72 -25.32
CA SER A 4 1.14 -10.04 -26.59
C SER A 4 1.17 -8.52 -26.47
N LEU A 5 0.80 -7.96 -25.32
CA LEU A 5 0.95 -6.53 -25.05
C LEU A 5 2.42 -6.13 -24.87
N LEU A 6 3.22 -6.95 -24.18
CA LEU A 6 4.66 -6.75 -23.99
C LEU A 6 5.41 -6.70 -25.33
N SER A 7 5.03 -7.54 -26.29
CA SER A 7 5.67 -7.56 -27.61
C SER A 7 5.36 -6.32 -28.47
N VAL A 8 4.23 -5.66 -28.23
CA VAL A 8 3.77 -4.50 -29.02
C VAL A 8 4.18 -3.17 -28.39
N VAL A 9 4.05 -3.06 -27.06
CA VAL A 9 4.16 -1.76 -26.36
C VAL A 9 5.40 -1.67 -25.47
N GLY A 10 6.08 -2.81 -25.22
CA GLY A 10 7.21 -2.91 -24.30
C GLY A 10 6.79 -2.80 -22.83
N GLN A 11 7.70 -3.17 -21.91
CA GLN A 11 7.42 -3.21 -20.47
C GLN A 11 6.93 -1.85 -19.94
N ARG A 12 7.62 -0.76 -20.29
CA ARG A 12 7.25 0.60 -19.81
C ARG A 12 5.84 1.03 -20.26
N GLY A 13 5.42 0.60 -21.44
CA GLY A 13 4.07 0.91 -21.92
C GLY A 13 3.00 0.10 -21.21
N VAL A 14 3.29 -1.16 -20.86
CA VAL A 14 2.39 -2.00 -20.05
C VAL A 14 2.24 -1.43 -18.64
N ASP A 15 3.33 -0.99 -18.01
CA ASP A 15 3.31 -0.36 -16.69
C ASP A 15 2.50 0.95 -16.69
N ALA A 16 2.70 1.79 -17.72
CA ALA A 16 1.94 3.03 -17.89
C ALA A 16 0.44 2.76 -18.11
N LEU A 17 0.11 1.73 -18.88
CA LEU A 17 -1.27 1.33 -19.15
C LEU A 17 -1.93 0.79 -17.86
N ALA A 18 -1.23 -0.02 -17.07
CA ALA A 18 -1.71 -0.51 -15.78
C ALA A 18 -1.98 0.65 -14.81
N PHE A 19 -1.07 1.63 -14.74
CA PHE A 19 -1.24 2.81 -13.91
C PHE A 19 -2.47 3.63 -14.34
N LEU A 20 -2.60 3.95 -15.64
CA LEU A 20 -3.73 4.72 -16.16
C LEU A 20 -5.06 3.98 -15.97
N LEU A 21 -5.06 2.66 -16.14
CA LEU A 21 -6.25 1.84 -15.90
C LEU A 21 -6.65 1.83 -14.43
N ALA A 22 -5.67 1.66 -13.51
CA ALA A 22 -5.93 1.72 -12.08
C ALA A 22 -6.49 3.08 -11.66
N PHE A 23 -5.90 4.17 -12.18
CA PHE A 23 -6.38 5.53 -11.92
C PHE A 23 -7.80 5.75 -12.43
N ALA A 24 -8.07 5.42 -13.71
CA ALA A 24 -9.38 5.60 -14.32
C ALA A 24 -10.46 4.75 -13.63
N LEU A 25 -10.14 3.49 -13.32
CA LEU A 25 -11.04 2.59 -12.63
C LEU A 25 -11.36 3.10 -11.22
N THR A 26 -10.36 3.55 -10.49
CA THR A 26 -10.55 4.11 -9.14
C THR A 26 -11.43 5.36 -9.19
N ALA A 27 -11.14 6.31 -10.10
CA ALA A 27 -11.92 7.53 -10.24
C ALA A 27 -13.38 7.24 -10.61
N LEU A 28 -13.60 6.27 -11.51
CA LEU A 28 -14.94 5.84 -11.90
C LEU A 28 -15.68 5.18 -10.71
N MET A 29 -15.04 4.24 -10.04
CA MET A 29 -15.65 3.52 -8.91
C MET A 29 -15.94 4.46 -7.75
N ASP A 30 -15.02 5.38 -7.43
CA ASP A 30 -15.24 6.37 -6.38
C ASP A 30 -16.44 7.27 -6.70
N SER A 31 -16.55 7.76 -7.93
CA SER A 31 -17.69 8.59 -8.35
C SER A 31 -19.05 7.85 -8.28
N VAL A 32 -19.07 6.53 -8.51
CA VAL A 32 -20.30 5.71 -8.48
C VAL A 32 -20.67 5.28 -7.06
N PHE A 33 -19.69 4.98 -6.23
CA PHE A 33 -19.90 4.38 -4.91
C PHE A 33 -19.71 5.35 -3.75
N HIS A 34 -19.30 6.60 -4.00
CA HIS A 34 -19.05 7.61 -2.97
C HIS A 34 -20.22 7.76 -1.98
N ASP A 35 -21.44 7.83 -2.47
CA ASP A 35 -22.66 8.00 -1.66
C ASP A 35 -23.04 6.76 -0.84
N LYS A 36 -22.43 5.61 -1.14
CA LYS A 36 -22.70 4.33 -0.45
C LYS A 36 -21.69 4.05 0.67
N LEU A 37 -20.64 4.85 0.77
CA LEU A 37 -19.62 4.73 1.82
C LEU A 37 -20.18 5.20 3.17
N PRO A 38 -19.66 4.67 4.30
CA PRO A 38 -19.98 5.21 5.62
C PRO A 38 -19.59 6.68 5.70
N HIS A 39 -20.42 7.45 6.42
CA HIS A 39 -20.21 8.89 6.58
C HIS A 39 -19.67 9.21 7.97
N ASP A 40 -18.82 10.22 8.06
CA ASP A 40 -18.23 10.67 9.33
C ASP A 40 -19.33 11.24 10.26
N HIS A 41 -19.35 10.76 11.49
CA HIS A 41 -20.25 11.27 12.56
C HIS A 41 -19.76 12.58 13.19
N GLY A 42 -18.56 13.03 12.83
CA GLY A 42 -17.87 14.18 13.44
C GLY A 42 -16.91 13.71 14.55
N ARG A 43 -15.87 14.50 14.79
CA ARG A 43 -14.85 14.24 15.83
C ARG A 43 -15.02 15.23 16.97
N GLU A 44 -15.47 14.77 18.14
CA GLU A 44 -15.70 15.64 19.31
C GLU A 44 -14.43 16.32 19.85
N PHE A 45 -13.26 15.70 19.67
CA PHE A 45 -11.98 16.16 20.22
C PHE A 45 -11.06 16.86 19.20
N ALA A 46 -11.47 17.00 17.93
CA ALA A 46 -10.66 17.63 16.91
C ALA A 46 -11.04 19.11 16.74
N VAL A 47 -10.03 19.96 16.54
CA VAL A 47 -10.25 21.37 16.16
C VAL A 47 -11.04 21.38 14.84
N ASN A 48 -12.24 22.01 14.85
CA ASN A 48 -13.17 22.00 13.72
C ASN A 48 -13.73 20.61 13.33
N GLY A 49 -13.78 19.65 14.25
CA GLY A 49 -14.28 18.28 13.99
C GLY A 49 -15.72 18.21 13.50
N ALA A 50 -16.52 19.25 13.73
CA ALA A 50 -17.88 19.37 13.19
C ALA A 50 -17.91 19.55 11.65
N LEU A 51 -16.84 20.08 11.04
CA LEU A 51 -16.75 20.27 9.58
C LEU A 51 -16.53 18.97 8.81
N SER A 52 -16.09 17.90 9.49
CA SER A 52 -15.93 16.59 8.88
C SER A 52 -17.23 15.78 8.82
N LYS A 53 -18.27 16.21 9.55
CA LYS A 53 -19.55 15.51 9.62
C LYS A 53 -20.20 15.41 8.23
N GLY A 54 -20.57 14.20 7.85
CA GLY A 54 -21.18 13.91 6.54
C GLY A 54 -20.20 13.66 5.40
N LYS A 55 -18.89 13.80 5.62
CA LYS A 55 -17.89 13.37 4.61
C LYS A 55 -17.84 11.85 4.53
N ALA A 56 -17.69 11.32 3.30
CA ALA A 56 -17.52 9.88 3.10
C ALA A 56 -16.21 9.39 3.72
N ARG A 57 -16.28 8.28 4.44
CA ARG A 57 -15.14 7.56 5.01
C ARG A 57 -14.95 6.23 4.30
N GLY A 58 -13.75 5.67 4.38
CA GLY A 58 -13.48 4.34 3.85
C GLY A 58 -13.34 4.25 2.33
N SER A 59 -13.07 5.37 1.63
CA SER A 59 -12.72 5.37 0.19
C SER A 59 -11.52 4.46 -0.11
N GLY A 60 -10.70 4.17 0.91
CA GLY A 60 -9.65 3.15 0.87
C GLY A 60 -10.12 1.80 0.34
N LEU A 61 -11.35 1.39 0.66
CA LEU A 61 -11.96 0.17 0.13
C LEU A 61 -11.97 0.16 -1.40
N ILE A 62 -12.37 1.27 -2.01
CA ILE A 62 -12.52 1.39 -3.46
C ILE A 62 -11.15 1.34 -4.14
N PHE A 63 -10.23 2.23 -3.75
CA PHE A 63 -8.95 2.31 -4.46
C PHE A 63 -8.05 1.09 -4.23
N VAL A 64 -8.06 0.47 -3.04
CA VAL A 64 -7.27 -0.74 -2.80
C VAL A 64 -7.81 -1.92 -3.60
N LEU A 65 -9.13 -2.09 -3.70
CA LEU A 65 -9.71 -3.14 -4.54
C LEU A 65 -9.41 -2.93 -6.03
N CYS A 66 -9.50 -1.69 -6.52
CA CYS A 66 -9.13 -1.37 -7.89
C CYS A 66 -7.65 -1.66 -8.18
N ILE A 67 -6.74 -1.25 -7.29
CA ILE A 67 -5.32 -1.54 -7.40
C ILE A 67 -5.06 -3.05 -7.35
N ALA A 68 -5.69 -3.78 -6.43
CA ALA A 68 -5.55 -5.23 -6.33
C ALA A 68 -6.00 -5.95 -7.61
N LEU A 69 -7.13 -5.55 -8.19
CA LEU A 69 -7.64 -6.11 -9.45
C LEU A 69 -6.67 -5.85 -10.61
N VAL A 70 -6.19 -4.62 -10.76
CA VAL A 70 -5.23 -4.28 -11.81
C VAL A 70 -3.89 -5.01 -11.58
N SER A 71 -3.42 -5.08 -10.33
CA SER A 71 -2.20 -5.82 -10.00
C SER A 71 -2.30 -7.30 -10.36
N LEU A 72 -3.40 -7.95 -10.04
CA LEU A 72 -3.63 -9.35 -10.42
C LEU A 72 -3.75 -9.55 -11.93
N ALA A 73 -4.20 -8.54 -12.68
CA ALA A 73 -4.32 -8.59 -14.13
C ALA A 73 -2.98 -8.35 -14.85
N PHE A 74 -2.11 -7.51 -14.32
CA PHE A 74 -0.88 -7.06 -14.99
C PHE A 74 0.42 -7.61 -14.41
N LEU A 75 0.44 -8.02 -13.14
CA LEU A 75 1.62 -8.64 -12.54
C LEU A 75 1.74 -10.12 -12.95
N PRO A 76 2.96 -10.65 -13.08
CA PRO A 76 3.16 -12.07 -13.27
C PRO A 76 2.61 -12.84 -12.06
N PHE A 77 1.93 -13.97 -12.33
CA PHE A 77 1.31 -14.77 -11.28
C PHE A 77 2.39 -15.49 -10.46
N LYS A 78 2.88 -14.83 -9.41
CA LYS A 78 3.80 -15.38 -8.41
C LYS A 78 3.10 -15.47 -7.07
N VAL A 79 3.35 -16.55 -6.34
CA VAL A 79 2.76 -16.78 -5.01
C VAL A 79 3.06 -15.61 -4.06
N GLU A 80 4.26 -15.06 -4.13
CA GLU A 80 4.69 -13.88 -3.36
C GLU A 80 3.75 -12.68 -3.57
N TYR A 81 3.45 -12.33 -4.83
CA TYR A 81 2.59 -11.19 -5.16
C TYR A 81 1.14 -11.41 -4.74
N VAL A 82 0.66 -12.66 -4.82
CA VAL A 82 -0.68 -13.03 -4.33
C VAL A 82 -0.76 -12.84 -2.81
N ILE A 83 0.25 -13.27 -2.06
CA ILE A 83 0.30 -13.09 -0.60
C ILE A 83 0.28 -11.59 -0.27
N TYR A 84 1.11 -10.77 -0.91
CA TYR A 84 1.13 -9.31 -0.66
C TYR A 84 -0.21 -8.66 -1.01
N THR A 85 -0.88 -9.10 -2.08
CA THR A 85 -2.21 -8.60 -2.44
C THR A 85 -3.24 -8.95 -1.37
N ILE A 86 -3.20 -10.17 -0.83
CA ILE A 86 -4.08 -10.59 0.27
C ILE A 86 -3.80 -9.76 1.53
N LEU A 87 -2.54 -9.54 1.87
CA LEU A 87 -2.17 -8.72 3.04
C LEU A 87 -2.59 -7.25 2.88
N LEU A 88 -2.48 -6.70 1.66
CA LEU A 88 -2.96 -5.37 1.34
C LEU A 88 -4.49 -5.26 1.56
N ILE A 89 -5.24 -6.24 1.06
CA ILE A 89 -6.69 -6.30 1.27
C ILE A 89 -7.02 -6.49 2.75
N ALA A 90 -6.29 -7.33 3.48
CA ALA A 90 -6.51 -7.55 4.91
C ALA A 90 -6.26 -6.27 5.72
N SER A 91 -5.20 -5.53 5.43
CA SER A 91 -4.90 -4.23 6.06
C SER A 91 -5.99 -3.20 5.77
N MET A 92 -6.45 -3.12 4.52
CA MET A 92 -7.56 -2.26 4.11
C MET A 92 -8.85 -2.61 4.84
N LEU A 93 -9.21 -3.90 4.93
CA LEU A 93 -10.40 -4.35 5.64
C LEU A 93 -10.32 -4.05 7.14
N SER A 94 -9.14 -4.19 7.76
CA SER A 94 -8.93 -3.81 9.16
C SER A 94 -9.24 -2.32 9.38
N GLY A 95 -8.74 -1.44 8.52
CA GLY A 95 -9.05 -0.01 8.59
C GLY A 95 -10.52 0.30 8.31
N TYR A 96 -11.11 -0.33 7.29
CA TYR A 96 -12.51 -0.12 6.94
C TYR A 96 -13.47 -0.54 8.07
N PHE A 97 -13.23 -1.69 8.71
CA PHE A 97 -14.07 -2.14 9.82
C PHE A 97 -13.90 -1.29 11.07
N ASP A 98 -12.74 -0.69 11.30
CA ASP A 98 -12.54 0.29 12.34
C ASP A 98 -13.35 1.57 12.08
N ASP A 99 -13.31 2.07 10.86
CA ASP A 99 -14.04 3.27 10.43
C ASP A 99 -15.57 3.06 10.38
N ALA A 100 -16.02 1.87 10.05
CA ALA A 100 -17.44 1.52 9.96
C ALA A 100 -18.06 1.13 11.31
N ALA A 101 -17.27 0.92 12.35
CA ALA A 101 -17.75 0.54 13.67
C ALA A 101 -18.44 1.74 14.37
N GLU A 102 -19.55 1.50 15.07
CA GLU A 102 -20.24 2.54 15.86
C GLU A 102 -19.35 3.11 16.98
N THR A 103 -18.47 2.26 17.54
CA THR A 103 -17.42 2.64 18.49
C THR A 103 -16.08 2.27 17.91
N ALA A 104 -15.15 3.23 17.87
CA ALA A 104 -13.79 2.99 17.40
C ALA A 104 -13.16 1.76 18.09
N TRP A 105 -12.41 0.97 17.33
CA TRP A 105 -11.73 -0.20 17.89
C TRP A 105 -10.70 0.25 18.92
N ASN A 106 -10.47 -0.62 19.91
CA ASN A 106 -9.40 -0.42 20.86
C ASN A 106 -8.04 -0.45 20.09
N GLU A 107 -7.16 0.50 20.39
CA GLU A 107 -5.82 0.62 19.81
C GLU A 107 -5.03 -0.70 19.87
N TYR A 108 -5.20 -1.49 20.96
CA TYR A 108 -4.57 -2.81 21.09
C TYR A 108 -5.06 -3.81 20.04
N LYS A 109 -6.38 -3.82 19.76
CA LYS A 109 -6.96 -4.74 18.76
C LYS A 109 -6.39 -4.45 17.37
N LYS A 110 -6.36 -3.18 16.98
CA LYS A 110 -5.82 -2.74 15.70
C LYS A 110 -4.31 -3.02 15.63
N GLY A 111 -3.57 -2.64 16.67
CA GLY A 111 -2.13 -2.87 16.74
C GLY A 111 -1.72 -4.33 16.61
N ILE A 112 -2.50 -5.27 17.18
CA ILE A 112 -2.23 -6.72 17.07
C ILE A 112 -2.50 -7.22 15.64
N ILE A 113 -3.57 -6.77 14.99
CA ILE A 113 -3.88 -7.14 13.60
C ILE A 113 -2.78 -6.65 12.66
N ASP A 114 -2.38 -5.38 12.78
CA ASP A 114 -1.32 -4.78 11.98
C ASP A 114 0.03 -5.47 12.23
N PHE A 115 0.31 -5.86 13.47
CA PHE A 115 1.51 -6.62 13.82
C PHE A 115 1.51 -8.02 13.18
N ALA A 116 0.37 -8.71 13.18
CA ALA A 116 0.24 -10.02 12.52
C ALA A 116 0.46 -9.89 11.00
N ILE A 117 -0.11 -8.86 10.36
CA ILE A 117 0.11 -8.56 8.95
C ILE A 117 1.59 -8.30 8.68
N ALA A 118 2.26 -7.52 9.53
CA ALA A 118 3.68 -7.22 9.41
C ALA A 118 4.57 -8.47 9.52
N ILE A 119 4.23 -9.40 10.43
CA ILE A 119 4.93 -10.70 10.56
C ILE A 119 4.79 -11.51 9.27
N VAL A 120 3.57 -11.69 8.77
CA VAL A 120 3.34 -12.49 7.57
C VAL A 120 4.04 -11.87 6.36
N ALA A 121 4.00 -10.54 6.22
CA ALA A 121 4.72 -9.82 5.17
C ALA A 121 6.25 -10.01 5.29
N GLY A 122 6.81 -9.90 6.48
CA GLY A 122 8.24 -10.07 6.73
C GLY A 122 8.72 -11.50 6.47
N VAL A 123 7.97 -12.50 6.94
CA VAL A 123 8.28 -13.92 6.67
C VAL A 123 8.20 -14.20 5.16
N THR A 124 7.17 -13.71 4.48
CA THR A 124 7.03 -13.85 3.04
C THR A 124 8.22 -13.24 2.32
N TYR A 125 8.57 -11.99 2.66
CA TYR A 125 9.72 -11.32 2.06
C TYR A 125 11.02 -12.11 2.20
N LEU A 126 11.34 -12.57 3.41
CA LEU A 126 12.57 -13.31 3.68
C LEU A 126 12.63 -14.68 2.99
N ASN A 127 11.48 -15.35 2.85
CA ASN A 127 11.42 -16.64 2.16
C ASN A 127 11.67 -16.53 0.66
N PHE A 128 11.25 -15.44 0.02
CA PHE A 128 11.41 -15.25 -1.42
C PHE A 128 12.66 -14.46 -1.80
N ASN A 129 13.13 -13.54 -0.94
CA ASN A 129 14.22 -12.62 -1.26
C ASN A 129 15.50 -12.89 -0.45
N GLY A 130 15.42 -13.73 0.59
CA GLY A 130 16.56 -14.06 1.45
C GLY A 130 16.97 -12.94 2.42
N CYS A 131 18.13 -13.11 3.05
CA CYS A 131 18.62 -12.25 4.13
C CYS A 131 19.76 -11.28 3.69
N GLY A 132 19.97 -11.12 2.39
CA GLY A 132 20.98 -10.22 1.84
C GLY A 132 20.52 -8.75 1.88
N VAL A 133 21.37 -7.88 2.40
CA VAL A 133 21.14 -6.42 2.41
C VAL A 133 22.26 -5.76 1.62
N ASN A 134 21.89 -4.97 0.62
CA ASN A 134 22.79 -4.14 -0.15
C ASN A 134 22.55 -2.69 0.23
N PHE A 135 23.57 -2.06 0.82
CA PHE A 135 23.51 -0.65 1.20
C PHE A 135 24.71 0.09 0.59
N LEU A 136 24.44 0.93 -0.40
CA LEU A 136 25.46 1.62 -1.21
C LEU A 136 26.43 0.60 -1.83
N GLN A 137 27.69 0.59 -1.37
CA GLN A 137 28.74 -0.33 -1.85
C GLN A 137 28.95 -1.55 -0.93
N TRP A 138 28.16 -1.65 0.12
CA TRP A 138 28.32 -2.69 1.14
C TRP A 138 27.23 -3.73 0.98
N SER A 139 27.64 -4.99 0.86
CA SER A 139 26.75 -6.15 0.82
C SER A 139 27.03 -7.00 2.05
N PHE A 140 26.00 -7.24 2.87
CA PHE A 140 26.11 -8.10 4.05
C PHE A 140 24.84 -8.92 4.23
N THR A 141 24.96 -10.03 4.93
CA THR A 141 23.82 -10.88 5.28
C THR A 141 23.50 -10.73 6.75
N LEU A 142 22.22 -10.47 7.05
CA LEU A 142 21.75 -10.42 8.43
C LEU A 142 21.27 -11.82 8.88
N PRO A 143 21.41 -12.16 10.18
CA PRO A 143 20.72 -13.32 10.73
C PRO A 143 19.22 -13.20 10.51
N TYR A 144 18.55 -14.30 10.13
CA TYR A 144 17.13 -14.34 9.79
C TYR A 144 16.24 -13.64 10.84
N ALA A 145 16.44 -13.97 12.13
CA ALA A 145 15.64 -13.41 13.22
C ALA A 145 15.79 -11.89 13.36
N VAL A 146 17.04 -11.38 13.19
CA VAL A 146 17.31 -9.94 13.27
C VAL A 146 16.67 -9.20 12.10
N TYR A 147 16.80 -9.75 10.89
CA TYR A 147 16.22 -9.13 9.70
C TYR A 147 14.70 -9.15 9.75
N LEU A 148 14.11 -10.28 10.16
CA LEU A 148 12.66 -10.37 10.38
C LEU A 148 12.17 -9.32 11.38
N LEU A 149 12.85 -9.18 12.52
CA LEU A 149 12.51 -8.17 13.54
C LEU A 149 12.52 -6.76 12.96
N LEU A 150 13.57 -6.42 12.20
CA LEU A 150 13.69 -5.10 11.57
C LEU A 150 12.58 -4.84 10.56
N ILE A 151 12.25 -5.82 9.71
CA ILE A 151 11.17 -5.72 8.73
C ILE A 151 9.82 -5.54 9.43
N VAL A 152 9.54 -6.34 10.46
CA VAL A 152 8.28 -6.27 11.22
C VAL A 152 8.14 -4.91 11.90
N ILE A 153 9.19 -4.42 12.56
CA ILE A 153 9.18 -3.08 13.18
C ILE A 153 8.93 -2.01 12.11
N LEU A 154 9.61 -2.08 10.97
CA LEU A 154 9.46 -1.11 9.89
C LEU A 154 8.02 -1.08 9.36
N ILE A 155 7.46 -2.23 9.02
CA ILE A 155 6.11 -2.32 8.45
C ILE A 155 5.07 -1.89 9.49
N TRP A 156 5.14 -2.42 10.70
CA TRP A 156 4.20 -2.10 11.78
C TRP A 156 4.22 -0.63 12.16
N THR A 157 5.41 -0.05 12.30
CA THR A 157 5.57 1.38 12.57
C THR A 157 5.01 2.21 11.42
N SER A 158 5.29 1.83 10.16
CA SER A 158 4.80 2.56 8.98
C SER A 158 3.28 2.58 8.92
N ILE A 159 2.61 1.45 9.17
CA ILE A 159 1.15 1.36 9.20
C ILE A 159 0.59 2.33 10.26
N ASN A 160 1.15 2.30 11.48
CA ASN A 160 0.66 3.12 12.59
C ASN A 160 0.95 4.61 12.37
N VAL A 161 2.11 4.97 11.84
CA VAL A 161 2.47 6.38 11.53
C VAL A 161 1.55 6.94 10.44
N VAL A 162 1.30 6.18 9.37
CA VAL A 162 0.38 6.62 8.30
C VAL A 162 -1.02 6.80 8.85
N ASN A 163 -1.50 5.89 9.70
CA ASN A 163 -2.80 6.02 10.35
C ASN A 163 -2.89 7.26 11.25
N CYS A 164 -1.84 7.59 12.01
CA CYS A 164 -1.79 8.83 12.79
C CYS A 164 -1.75 10.09 11.92
N THR A 165 -1.15 10.02 10.72
CA THR A 165 -1.05 11.14 9.77
C THR A 165 -2.40 11.46 9.12
N ASP A 166 -3.33 10.51 9.08
CA ASP A 166 -4.66 10.66 8.48
C ASP A 166 -5.65 11.49 9.34
N GLY A 167 -5.13 12.30 10.23
CA GLY A 167 -5.90 13.24 11.07
C GLY A 167 -6.26 14.56 10.39
N VAL A 168 -5.62 14.91 9.27
CA VAL A 168 -5.80 16.16 8.54
C VAL A 168 -6.17 15.86 7.09
N ASP A 169 -7.22 16.52 6.59
CA ASP A 169 -7.72 16.34 5.22
C ASP A 169 -6.60 16.51 4.18
N GLY A 170 -6.34 15.47 3.39
CA GLY A 170 -5.38 15.47 2.30
C GLY A 170 -3.90 15.30 2.69
N LEU A 171 -3.54 15.33 3.97
CA LEU A 171 -2.14 15.20 4.39
C LEU A 171 -1.60 13.80 4.09
N SER A 172 -2.30 12.77 4.52
CA SER A 172 -1.92 11.36 4.26
C SER A 172 -1.81 11.07 2.77
N ALA A 173 -2.80 11.50 1.98
CA ALA A 173 -2.80 11.33 0.53
C ALA A 173 -1.62 12.06 -0.13
N SER A 174 -1.33 13.31 0.27
CA SER A 174 -0.22 14.08 -0.28
C SER A 174 1.14 13.44 0.00
N VAL A 175 1.35 12.97 1.23
CA VAL A 175 2.58 12.27 1.62
C VAL A 175 2.70 10.95 0.84
N ALA A 176 1.61 10.18 0.71
CA ALA A 176 1.59 8.95 -0.05
C ALA A 176 1.94 9.18 -1.53
N VAL A 177 1.38 10.20 -2.18
CA VAL A 177 1.69 10.53 -3.58
C VAL A 177 3.17 10.85 -3.75
N VAL A 178 3.76 11.66 -2.87
CA VAL A 178 5.19 11.99 -2.93
C VAL A 178 6.04 10.74 -2.69
N THR A 179 5.74 9.96 -1.66
CA THR A 179 6.52 8.78 -1.29
C THR A 179 6.46 7.71 -2.37
N ILE A 180 5.26 7.34 -2.84
CA ILE A 180 5.09 6.33 -3.86
C ILE A 180 5.61 6.83 -5.22
N GLY A 181 5.42 8.12 -5.53
CA GLY A 181 5.89 8.72 -6.78
C GLY A 181 7.41 8.82 -6.90
N THR A 182 8.14 8.95 -5.77
CA THR A 182 9.60 8.96 -5.78
C THR A 182 10.23 7.58 -6.02
N TYR A 183 9.53 6.49 -5.69
CA TYR A 183 10.03 5.13 -5.85
C TYR A 183 10.39 4.77 -7.29
N PRO A 184 9.51 4.93 -8.30
CA PRO A 184 9.84 4.65 -9.70
C PRO A 184 10.97 5.53 -10.22
N VAL A 185 10.99 6.81 -9.81
CA VAL A 185 12.04 7.75 -10.22
C VAL A 185 13.40 7.31 -9.67
N SER A 186 13.46 6.98 -8.39
CA SER A 186 14.67 6.48 -7.74
C SER A 186 15.17 5.19 -8.41
N TYR A 187 14.28 4.24 -8.66
CA TYR A 187 14.62 2.98 -9.31
C TYR A 187 15.18 3.18 -10.71
N THR A 188 14.55 4.04 -11.53
CA THR A 188 15.00 4.31 -12.90
C THR A 188 16.33 5.06 -12.96
N HIS A 189 16.57 6.00 -12.05
CA HIS A 189 17.80 6.79 -12.03
C HIS A 189 18.99 6.07 -11.38
N LEU A 190 18.76 5.19 -10.39
CA LEU A 190 19.82 4.45 -9.71
C LEU A 190 20.25 3.18 -10.45
N THR A 191 19.37 2.58 -11.28
CA THR A 191 19.68 1.33 -11.99
C THR A 191 20.21 1.56 -13.42
N LEU A 192 19.93 2.70 -14.03
CA LEU A 192 20.42 3.03 -15.40
C LEU A 192 21.96 3.07 -15.52
N PRO A 193 22.74 3.59 -14.58
CA PRO A 193 24.21 3.59 -14.69
C PRO A 193 24.82 2.20 -14.64
N THR A 194 24.22 1.24 -13.98
CA THR A 194 24.72 -0.15 -13.86
C THR A 194 24.49 -0.98 -15.11
N ILE A 195 23.55 -0.62 -15.96
CA ILE A 195 23.27 -1.32 -17.23
C ILE A 195 24.20 -0.84 -18.36
N CYS A 196 24.72 0.38 -18.26
CA CYS A 196 25.64 0.95 -19.26
C CYS A 196 27.12 0.65 -19.00
N SER A 197 27.46 -0.14 -17.97
CA SER A 197 28.84 -0.49 -17.59
C SER A 197 29.20 -1.95 -17.91
N VAL A 198 28.53 -2.58 -18.89
CA VAL A 198 28.91 -3.90 -19.44
C VAL A 198 29.43 -3.73 -20.87
#